data_c1f9d8edf1325f9fac14c5e0e6287693
#
_entry.id   c1f9d8edf1325f9fac14c5e0e6287693
#
_cell.length_a   1.000
_cell.length_b   1.000
_cell.length_c   1.000
_cell.angle_alpha   90.00
_cell.angle_beta   90.00
_cell.angle_gamma   90.00
#
_symmetry.space_group_name_H-M   'P 1'
#
loop_
_entity.id
_entity.type
_entity.pdbx_description
1 polymer ?
#
loop_
_entity_poly.entity_id
_entity_poly.type
_entity_poly.pdbx_seq_one_letter_code
_entity_poly.pdbx_strand_id
1 'polypeptide(L)'
;MTTIGDTKGRFDHSEPPACSTDANVTRSLLGYLALAGPFYVLVSLVQALTRSGFSLTRDEWSLLALGHFGWIQVVNLVMTGAMTIAGGIGVRRALGRSADAGVWAPRLLVGYGVALIAAGIFRADPADGFPPGSASSASSQISWHATLHILSGSVGFGCLIALCFVFARRYARLGQRRAAMGSRLVGAVFAISFAGIATGATSVAINLGFTAAVVASYAWMTAVAVDLYRETRLDEREQA
;
A
#
# COMPACT_ATOMS: atom_id res chain seq x y z
N MET A 1 74.59 8.45 -15.60
CA MET A 1 73.86 7.20 -15.28
C MET A 1 72.66 7.63 -14.43
N THR A 2 71.53 7.90 -15.13
CA THR A 2 70.36 8.58 -14.55
C THR A 2 69.30 7.49 -14.35
N THR A 3 68.95 7.21 -13.11
CA THR A 3 67.86 6.27 -12.73
C THR A 3 66.51 6.94 -12.84
N ILE A 4 65.68 6.45 -13.73
CA ILE A 4 64.29 6.83 -13.89
C ILE A 4 63.47 6.12 -12.81
N GLY A 5 62.86 6.89 -11.88
CA GLY A 5 61.93 6.38 -10.89
C GLY A 5 60.58 6.08 -11.51
N ASP A 6 60.13 4.82 -11.41
CA ASP A 6 58.86 4.31 -11.83
C ASP A 6 57.77 4.70 -10.81
N THR A 7 56.97 5.71 -11.13
CA THR A 7 55.77 6.08 -10.34
C THR A 7 54.59 5.27 -10.84
N LYS A 8 54.46 4.02 -10.40
CA LYS A 8 53.20 3.28 -10.51
C LYS A 8 52.10 4.00 -9.73
N GLY A 9 51.19 4.67 -10.45
CA GLY A 9 49.97 5.23 -9.89
C GLY A 9 49.12 4.08 -9.32
N ARG A 10 49.04 4.04 -8.00
CA ARG A 10 48.14 3.18 -7.26
C ARG A 10 46.73 3.75 -7.48
N PHE A 11 45.93 3.11 -8.35
CA PHE A 11 44.51 3.36 -8.40
C PHE A 11 43.92 2.90 -7.07
N ASP A 12 43.67 3.85 -6.19
CA ASP A 12 42.95 3.64 -4.94
C ASP A 12 41.48 3.35 -5.29
N HIS A 13 41.11 2.07 -5.36
CA HIS A 13 39.74 1.63 -5.40
C HIS A 13 39.20 1.73 -3.97
N SER A 14 38.98 2.95 -3.50
CA SER A 14 38.20 3.18 -2.29
C SER A 14 36.78 2.68 -2.55
N GLU A 15 36.43 1.51 -2.00
CA GLU A 15 35.05 1.04 -1.94
C GLU A 15 34.16 2.18 -1.38
N PRO A 16 33.02 2.45 -2.01
CA PRO A 16 32.12 3.46 -1.49
C PRO A 16 31.74 3.07 -0.05
N PRO A 17 31.72 4.03 0.88
CA PRO A 17 31.51 3.73 2.29
C PRO A 17 30.20 2.97 2.48
N ALA A 18 30.23 1.90 3.26
CA ALA A 18 29.11 0.97 3.51
C ALA A 18 27.81 1.67 3.94
N CYS A 19 27.90 2.84 4.57
CA CYS A 19 26.77 3.70 4.94
C CYS A 19 25.94 4.15 3.74
N SER A 20 26.54 4.43 2.57
CA SER A 20 25.82 4.90 1.39
C SER A 20 24.93 3.81 0.78
N THR A 21 25.38 2.55 0.83
CA THR A 21 24.64 1.40 0.30
C THR A 21 23.36 1.12 1.12
N ASP A 22 23.46 1.17 2.44
CA ASP A 22 22.32 0.89 3.34
C ASP A 22 21.21 1.94 3.22
N ALA A 23 21.55 3.21 3.09
CA ALA A 23 20.58 4.27 2.90
C ALA A 23 19.94 4.19 1.50
N ASN A 24 20.70 3.84 0.45
CA ASN A 24 20.16 3.61 -0.90
C ASN A 24 19.13 2.48 -0.93
N VAL A 25 19.40 1.37 -0.24
CA VAL A 25 18.45 0.26 -0.10
C VAL A 25 17.18 0.72 0.62
N THR A 26 17.32 1.47 1.72
CA THR A 26 16.18 1.99 2.48
C THR A 26 15.31 2.90 1.61
N ARG A 27 15.92 3.81 0.85
CA ARG A 27 15.20 4.69 -0.10
C ARG A 27 14.50 3.93 -1.21
N SER A 28 15.14 2.90 -1.79
CA SER A 28 14.50 2.06 -2.80
C SER A 28 13.26 1.35 -2.26
N LEU A 29 13.34 0.81 -1.04
CA LEU A 29 12.22 0.16 -0.37
C LEU A 29 11.08 1.14 -0.06
N LEU A 30 11.37 2.35 0.38
CA LEU A 30 10.37 3.42 0.57
C LEU A 30 9.78 3.88 -0.77
N GLY A 31 10.57 3.86 -1.85
CA GLY A 31 10.12 4.14 -3.21
C GLY A 31 9.04 3.16 -3.68
N TYR A 32 9.19 1.86 -3.39
CA TYR A 32 8.12 0.89 -3.66
C TYR A 32 6.83 1.23 -2.92
N LEU A 33 6.90 1.64 -1.65
CA LEU A 33 5.71 2.06 -0.90
C LEU A 33 5.05 3.30 -1.51
N ALA A 34 5.85 4.28 -1.95
CA ALA A 34 5.36 5.49 -2.59
C ALA A 34 4.66 5.19 -3.92
N LEU A 35 5.12 4.19 -4.67
CA LEU A 35 4.56 3.79 -5.95
C LEU A 35 3.38 2.83 -5.84
N ALA A 36 3.25 2.09 -4.74
CA ALA A 36 2.21 1.09 -4.55
C ALA A 36 0.80 1.67 -4.72
N GLY A 37 0.55 2.86 -4.15
CA GLY A 37 -0.74 3.55 -4.25
C GLY A 37 -1.09 3.99 -5.67
N PRO A 38 -0.27 4.80 -6.33
CA PRO A 38 -0.49 5.20 -7.71
C PRO A 38 -0.66 4.01 -8.66
N PHE A 39 0.13 2.95 -8.49
CA PHE A 39 0.02 1.73 -9.30
C PHE A 39 -1.34 1.06 -9.11
N TYR A 40 -1.74 0.79 -7.85
CA TYR A 40 -3.02 0.16 -7.56
C TYR A 40 -4.20 0.95 -8.11
N VAL A 41 -4.24 2.25 -7.81
CA VAL A 41 -5.34 3.13 -8.20
C VAL A 41 -5.44 3.24 -9.72
N LEU A 42 -4.31 3.46 -10.41
CA LEU A 42 -4.31 3.61 -11.87
C LEU A 42 -4.81 2.35 -12.56
N VAL A 43 -4.27 1.18 -12.19
CA VAL A 43 -4.65 -0.10 -12.81
C VAL A 43 -6.10 -0.44 -12.51
N SER A 44 -6.58 -0.21 -11.27
CA SER A 44 -7.99 -0.45 -10.92
C SER A 44 -8.93 0.51 -11.64
N LEU A 45 -8.58 1.80 -11.72
CA LEU A 45 -9.42 2.82 -12.37
C LEU A 45 -9.51 2.58 -13.88
N VAL A 46 -8.40 2.26 -14.55
CA VAL A 46 -8.43 1.91 -15.97
C VAL A 46 -9.36 0.72 -16.23
N GLN A 47 -9.26 -0.33 -15.41
CA GLN A 47 -10.16 -1.47 -15.53
C GLN A 47 -11.62 -1.09 -15.27
N ALA A 48 -11.89 -0.30 -14.22
CA ALA A 48 -13.24 0.12 -13.86
C ALA A 48 -13.92 0.94 -14.97
N LEU A 49 -13.15 1.73 -15.72
CA LEU A 49 -13.64 2.57 -16.81
C LEU A 49 -13.74 1.85 -18.16
N THR A 50 -13.03 0.74 -18.34
CA THR A 50 -12.95 0.04 -19.63
C THR A 50 -13.67 -1.31 -19.66
N ARG A 51 -13.96 -1.90 -18.49
CA ARG A 51 -14.61 -3.21 -18.43
C ARG A 51 -16.13 -3.12 -18.57
N SER A 52 -16.66 -3.79 -19.57
CA SER A 52 -18.10 -3.88 -19.78
C SER A 52 -18.82 -4.46 -18.57
N GLY A 53 -19.92 -3.83 -18.16
CA GLY A 53 -20.77 -4.25 -17.06
C GLY A 53 -20.29 -3.82 -15.67
N PHE A 54 -19.06 -3.30 -15.52
CA PHE A 54 -18.57 -2.75 -14.26
C PHE A 54 -19.11 -1.32 -14.05
N SER A 55 -19.53 -1.01 -12.83
CA SER A 55 -20.01 0.32 -12.46
C SER A 55 -19.41 0.76 -11.12
N LEU A 56 -18.69 1.87 -11.11
CA LEU A 56 -18.12 2.47 -9.88
C LEU A 56 -19.19 2.83 -8.84
N THR A 57 -20.43 3.01 -9.26
CA THR A 57 -21.55 3.34 -8.34
C THR A 57 -22.16 2.12 -7.67
N ARG A 58 -21.78 0.91 -8.13
CA ARG A 58 -22.38 -0.35 -7.67
C ARG A 58 -21.33 -1.34 -7.20
N ASP A 59 -20.21 -1.45 -7.94
CA ASP A 59 -19.28 -2.56 -7.82
C ASP A 59 -18.01 -2.12 -7.06
N GLU A 60 -17.55 -2.92 -6.13
CA GLU A 60 -16.25 -2.73 -5.47
C GLU A 60 -15.11 -3.16 -6.41
N TRP A 61 -13.96 -2.50 -6.29
CA TRP A 61 -12.78 -2.79 -7.13
C TRP A 61 -12.26 -4.22 -7.01
N SER A 62 -12.55 -4.90 -5.92
CA SER A 62 -12.20 -6.32 -5.73
C SER A 62 -12.90 -7.23 -6.75
N LEU A 63 -14.11 -6.87 -7.20
CA LEU A 63 -14.85 -7.62 -8.24
C LEU A 63 -14.13 -7.58 -9.59
N LEU A 64 -13.26 -6.60 -9.84
CA LEU A 64 -12.41 -6.59 -11.03
C LEU A 64 -11.50 -7.82 -11.15
N ALA A 65 -11.29 -8.59 -10.07
CA ALA A 65 -10.59 -9.87 -10.10
C ALA A 65 -11.39 -11.01 -10.74
N LEU A 66 -12.64 -10.76 -11.17
CA LEU A 66 -13.54 -11.74 -11.78
C LEU A 66 -13.57 -11.62 -13.32
N GLY A 67 -14.05 -12.65 -13.98
CA GLY A 67 -14.21 -12.71 -15.44
C GLY A 67 -12.89 -12.86 -16.20
N HIS A 68 -12.96 -12.76 -17.53
CA HIS A 68 -11.85 -13.05 -18.44
C HIS A 68 -10.58 -12.21 -18.16
N PHE A 69 -10.74 -10.92 -17.86
CA PHE A 69 -9.64 -10.01 -17.54
C PHE A 69 -9.34 -9.89 -16.04
N GLY A 70 -9.95 -10.74 -15.20
CA GLY A 70 -9.77 -10.69 -13.74
C GLY A 70 -8.33 -10.87 -13.28
N TRP A 71 -7.51 -11.56 -14.06
CA TRP A 71 -6.10 -11.76 -13.77
C TRP A 71 -5.32 -10.44 -13.66
N ILE A 72 -5.75 -9.37 -14.38
CA ILE A 72 -5.10 -8.05 -14.29
C ILE A 72 -5.23 -7.49 -12.87
N GLN A 73 -6.43 -7.59 -12.27
CA GLN A 73 -6.64 -7.13 -10.90
C GLN A 73 -5.96 -8.04 -9.88
N VAL A 74 -5.89 -9.35 -10.14
CA VAL A 74 -5.13 -10.27 -9.29
C VAL A 74 -3.65 -9.88 -9.26
N VAL A 75 -3.05 -9.64 -10.42
CA VAL A 75 -1.66 -9.16 -10.53
C VAL A 75 -1.49 -7.81 -9.84
N ASN A 76 -2.44 -6.89 -10.03
CA ASN A 76 -2.44 -5.59 -9.36
C ASN A 76 -2.41 -5.73 -7.83
N LEU A 77 -3.28 -6.57 -7.25
CA LEU A 77 -3.32 -6.84 -5.80
C LEU A 77 -2.02 -7.48 -5.30
N VAL A 78 -1.50 -8.48 -6.01
CA VAL A 78 -0.26 -9.19 -5.63
C VAL A 78 0.94 -8.25 -5.69
N MET A 79 1.09 -7.48 -6.77
CA MET A 79 2.19 -6.52 -6.93
C MET A 79 2.12 -5.40 -5.90
N THR A 80 0.94 -4.82 -5.69
CA THR A 80 0.72 -3.80 -4.66
C THR A 80 1.03 -4.33 -3.26
N GLY A 81 0.62 -5.57 -2.97
CA GLY A 81 0.93 -6.24 -1.71
C GLY A 81 2.43 -6.44 -1.52
N ALA A 82 3.14 -6.92 -2.54
CA ALA A 82 4.60 -7.09 -2.51
C ALA A 82 5.33 -5.75 -2.31
N MET A 83 4.92 -4.70 -3.03
CA MET A 83 5.47 -3.35 -2.88
C MET A 83 5.21 -2.79 -1.47
N THR A 84 4.04 -3.06 -0.89
CA THR A 84 3.69 -2.65 0.47
C THR A 84 4.53 -3.39 1.52
N ILE A 85 4.79 -4.70 1.34
CA ILE A 85 5.68 -5.48 2.20
C ILE A 85 7.11 -4.93 2.13
N ALA A 86 7.63 -4.71 0.91
CA ALA A 86 8.94 -4.10 0.71
C ALA A 86 9.03 -2.72 1.39
N GLY A 87 7.98 -1.92 1.25
CA GLY A 87 7.84 -0.63 1.94
C GLY A 87 7.84 -0.76 3.45
N GLY A 88 7.19 -1.78 4.01
CA GLY A 88 7.22 -2.09 5.44
C GLY A 88 8.65 -2.33 5.95
N ILE A 89 9.46 -3.05 5.17
CA ILE A 89 10.89 -3.23 5.47
C ILE A 89 11.63 -1.88 5.41
N GLY A 90 11.34 -1.05 4.40
CA GLY A 90 11.90 0.31 4.29
C GLY A 90 11.57 1.20 5.48
N VAL A 91 10.30 1.21 5.90
CA VAL A 91 9.84 1.94 7.11
C VAL A 91 10.55 1.44 8.37
N ARG A 92 10.75 0.11 8.49
CA ARG A 92 11.51 -0.47 9.61
C ARG A 92 12.94 0.04 9.66
N ARG A 93 13.60 0.12 8.50
CA ARG A 93 14.99 0.61 8.40
C ARG A 93 15.07 2.11 8.69
N ALA A 94 14.14 2.90 8.15
CA ALA A 94 14.11 4.36 8.33
C ALA A 94 13.80 4.78 9.76
N LEU A 95 12.85 4.12 10.44
CA LEU A 95 12.43 4.51 11.79
C LEU A 95 13.21 3.79 12.91
N GLY A 96 13.97 2.75 12.60
CA GLY A 96 14.67 1.97 13.60
C GLY A 96 13.71 1.27 14.58
N ARG A 97 14.21 0.92 15.79
CA ARG A 97 13.42 0.31 16.87
C ARG A 97 12.90 1.30 17.90
N SER A 98 13.27 2.55 17.78
CA SER A 98 12.89 3.61 18.71
C SER A 98 11.46 4.06 18.42
N ALA A 99 10.63 4.11 19.45
CA ALA A 99 9.24 4.54 19.44
C ALA A 99 8.22 3.59 18.76
N ASP A 100 6.96 3.76 19.11
CA ASP A 100 5.82 2.91 18.68
C ASP A 100 5.70 2.76 17.16
N ALA A 101 5.94 3.83 16.40
CA ALA A 101 5.84 3.81 14.95
C ALA A 101 6.89 2.89 14.30
N GLY A 102 8.12 2.86 14.80
CA GLY A 102 9.18 1.98 14.30
C GLY A 102 8.93 0.49 14.56
N VAL A 103 8.04 0.17 15.51
CA VAL A 103 7.65 -1.20 15.84
C VAL A 103 6.38 -1.62 15.12
N TRP A 104 5.33 -0.79 15.17
CA TRP A 104 4.01 -1.17 14.69
C TRP A 104 3.81 -0.89 13.21
N ALA A 105 4.29 0.24 12.68
CA ALA A 105 4.06 0.58 11.27
C ALA A 105 4.60 -0.48 10.30
N PRO A 106 5.82 -1.03 10.44
CA PRO A 106 6.31 -2.10 9.57
C PRO A 106 5.44 -3.36 9.62
N ARG A 107 5.00 -3.76 10.83
CA ARG A 107 4.16 -4.95 11.01
C ARG A 107 2.80 -4.79 10.36
N LEU A 108 2.19 -3.62 10.52
CA LEU A 108 0.90 -3.29 9.92
C LEU A 108 0.99 -3.20 8.39
N LEU A 109 2.08 -2.64 7.84
CA LEU A 109 2.33 -2.63 6.40
C LEU A 109 2.52 -4.05 5.84
N VAL A 110 3.29 -4.90 6.53
CA VAL A 110 3.46 -6.31 6.13
C VAL A 110 2.11 -7.04 6.21
N GLY A 111 1.34 -6.87 7.29
CA GLY A 111 0.01 -7.46 7.43
C GLY A 111 -0.95 -7.00 6.33
N TYR A 112 -0.96 -5.71 6.01
CA TYR A 112 -1.76 -5.17 4.91
C TYR A 112 -1.32 -5.73 3.55
N GLY A 113 -0.01 -5.78 3.27
CA GLY A 113 0.51 -6.32 2.02
C GLY A 113 0.21 -7.82 1.85
N VAL A 114 0.34 -8.61 2.91
CA VAL A 114 -0.05 -10.04 2.90
C VAL A 114 -1.56 -10.19 2.65
N ALA A 115 -2.38 -9.36 3.28
CA ALA A 115 -3.82 -9.36 3.08
C ALA A 115 -4.22 -9.02 1.64
N LEU A 116 -3.53 -8.07 0.98
CA LEU A 116 -3.73 -7.76 -0.44
C LEU A 116 -3.38 -8.95 -1.35
N ILE A 117 -2.27 -9.64 -1.09
CA ILE A 117 -1.88 -10.84 -1.84
C ILE A 117 -2.94 -11.94 -1.65
N ALA A 118 -3.37 -12.16 -0.41
CA ALA A 118 -4.40 -13.14 -0.10
C ALA A 118 -5.75 -12.80 -0.78
N ALA A 119 -6.16 -11.53 -0.77
CA ALA A 119 -7.36 -11.07 -1.47
C ALA A 119 -7.27 -11.23 -3.01
N GLY A 120 -6.07 -11.19 -3.58
CA GLY A 120 -5.84 -11.50 -4.99
C GLY A 120 -5.94 -13.00 -5.29
N ILE A 121 -5.48 -13.86 -4.38
CA ILE A 121 -5.53 -15.33 -4.53
C ILE A 121 -6.98 -15.83 -4.28
N PHE A 122 -7.59 -15.39 -3.20
CA PHE A 122 -8.98 -15.72 -2.83
C PHE A 122 -9.90 -14.66 -3.41
N ARG A 123 -10.55 -14.98 -4.52
CA ARG A 123 -11.42 -14.02 -5.23
C ARG A 123 -12.80 -13.97 -4.59
N ALA A 124 -13.43 -12.79 -4.64
CA ALA A 124 -14.84 -12.63 -4.27
C ALA A 124 -15.77 -13.43 -5.18
N ASP A 125 -16.98 -13.71 -4.72
CA ASP A 125 -18.03 -14.26 -5.58
C ASP A 125 -18.59 -13.17 -6.51
N PRO A 126 -19.15 -13.55 -7.67
CA PRO A 126 -19.87 -12.63 -8.52
C PRO A 126 -21.00 -11.93 -7.74
N ALA A 127 -21.13 -10.63 -7.93
CA ALA A 127 -22.16 -9.83 -7.27
C ALA A 127 -22.77 -8.82 -8.25
N ASP A 128 -24.00 -8.43 -8.02
CA ASP A 128 -24.70 -7.34 -8.71
C ASP A 128 -24.68 -7.41 -10.26
N GLY A 129 -24.61 -8.65 -10.80
CA GLY A 129 -24.56 -8.90 -12.25
C GLY A 129 -23.17 -8.70 -12.86
N PHE A 130 -22.11 -8.56 -12.04
CA PHE A 130 -20.74 -8.54 -12.52
C PHE A 130 -19.99 -9.83 -12.11
N PRO A 131 -19.24 -10.48 -13.05
CA PRO A 131 -19.08 -10.14 -14.48
C PRO A 131 -20.34 -10.41 -15.30
N PRO A 132 -20.50 -9.77 -16.51
CA PRO A 132 -21.66 -9.99 -17.35
C PRO A 132 -21.90 -11.48 -17.63
N GLY A 133 -23.16 -11.92 -17.51
CA GLY A 133 -23.56 -13.33 -17.67
C GLY A 133 -23.42 -14.19 -16.40
N SER A 134 -22.91 -13.64 -15.30
CA SER A 134 -23.03 -14.28 -13.99
C SER A 134 -24.51 -14.22 -13.56
N ALA A 135 -25.01 -15.31 -12.97
CA ALA A 135 -26.35 -15.28 -12.39
C ALA A 135 -26.44 -14.08 -11.44
N SER A 136 -27.48 -13.27 -11.63
CA SER A 136 -27.80 -12.20 -10.70
C SER A 136 -28.13 -12.86 -9.37
N SER A 137 -27.13 -12.91 -8.52
CA SER A 137 -27.16 -13.25 -7.13
C SER A 137 -27.97 -14.44 -6.64
N ALA A 138 -27.55 -14.84 -5.55
CA ALA A 138 -28.21 -15.66 -4.57
C ALA A 138 -28.11 -17.17 -4.82
N SER A 139 -26.90 -17.67 -5.09
CA SER A 139 -26.53 -18.82 -4.32
C SER A 139 -26.59 -18.37 -2.86
N SER A 140 -27.50 -18.90 -2.09
CA SER A 140 -27.71 -18.58 -0.67
C SER A 140 -26.48 -18.91 0.21
N GLN A 141 -25.37 -19.28 -0.40
CA GLN A 141 -24.14 -19.70 0.26
C GLN A 141 -22.95 -18.96 -0.33
N ILE A 142 -22.27 -18.20 0.52
CA ILE A 142 -20.97 -17.57 0.20
C ILE A 142 -19.95 -18.69 0.01
N SER A 143 -19.17 -18.64 -1.08
CA SER A 143 -18.12 -19.61 -1.33
C SER A 143 -17.00 -19.49 -0.27
N TRP A 144 -16.24 -20.57 -0.08
CA TRP A 144 -15.09 -20.53 0.83
C TRP A 144 -14.00 -19.56 0.34
N HIS A 145 -13.86 -19.37 -0.98
CA HIS A 145 -12.97 -18.38 -1.58
C HIS A 145 -13.40 -16.96 -1.20
N ALA A 146 -14.69 -16.64 -1.36
CA ALA A 146 -15.23 -15.34 -0.97
C ALA A 146 -15.12 -15.10 0.54
N THR A 147 -15.33 -16.12 1.36
CA THR A 147 -15.14 -16.04 2.80
C THR A 147 -13.69 -15.65 3.15
N LEU A 148 -12.70 -16.28 2.53
CA LEU A 148 -11.29 -15.95 2.72
C LEU A 148 -10.93 -14.57 2.14
N HIS A 149 -11.57 -14.16 1.04
CA HIS A 149 -11.43 -12.81 0.50
C HIS A 149 -11.90 -11.75 1.49
N ILE A 150 -13.11 -11.93 2.04
CA ILE A 150 -13.69 -11.01 3.04
C ILE A 150 -12.80 -10.96 4.30
N LEU A 151 -12.34 -12.12 4.78
CA LEU A 151 -11.44 -12.18 5.94
C LEU A 151 -10.12 -11.45 5.66
N SER A 152 -9.51 -11.69 4.50
CA SER A 152 -8.29 -11.01 4.06
C SER A 152 -8.49 -9.50 3.98
N GLY A 153 -9.57 -9.06 3.34
CA GLY A 153 -9.95 -7.65 3.26
C GLY A 153 -10.13 -7.02 4.64
N SER A 154 -10.85 -7.69 5.54
CA SER A 154 -11.10 -7.21 6.91
C SER A 154 -9.81 -7.05 7.71
N VAL A 155 -8.91 -8.04 7.67
CA VAL A 155 -7.60 -7.96 8.34
C VAL A 155 -6.75 -6.86 7.71
N GLY A 156 -6.68 -6.78 6.37
CA GLY A 156 -5.91 -5.79 5.66
C GLY A 156 -6.37 -4.37 5.97
N PHE A 157 -7.66 -4.11 5.89
CA PHE A 157 -8.23 -2.79 6.18
C PHE A 157 -8.09 -2.43 7.66
N GLY A 158 -8.21 -3.39 8.57
CA GLY A 158 -7.89 -3.20 9.98
C GLY A 158 -6.44 -2.75 10.18
N CYS A 159 -5.49 -3.39 9.50
CA CYS A 159 -4.08 -2.98 9.52
C CYS A 159 -3.88 -1.56 8.97
N LEU A 160 -4.53 -1.21 7.86
CA LEU A 160 -4.45 0.12 7.25
C LEU A 160 -5.02 1.22 8.17
N ILE A 161 -6.17 0.97 8.77
CA ILE A 161 -6.79 1.88 9.75
C ILE A 161 -5.85 2.09 10.94
N ALA A 162 -5.35 1.01 11.54
CA ALA A 162 -4.41 1.08 12.65
C ALA A 162 -3.12 1.83 12.27
N LEU A 163 -2.61 1.62 11.06
CA LEU A 163 -1.44 2.31 10.52
C LEU A 163 -1.64 3.84 10.48
N CYS A 164 -2.82 4.30 10.05
CA CYS A 164 -3.17 5.72 10.05
C CYS A 164 -3.05 6.32 11.46
N PHE A 165 -3.55 5.64 12.48
CA PHE A 165 -3.47 6.11 13.88
C PHE A 165 -2.06 6.02 14.47
N VAL A 166 -1.26 5.03 14.07
CA VAL A 166 0.16 4.95 14.46
C VAL A 166 0.94 6.14 13.92
N PHE A 167 0.78 6.49 12.64
CA PHE A 167 1.41 7.66 12.06
C PHE A 167 0.85 8.98 12.61
N ALA A 168 -0.46 9.04 12.90
CA ALA A 168 -1.05 10.20 13.56
C ALA A 168 -0.39 10.50 14.91
N ARG A 169 -0.09 9.46 15.71
CA ARG A 169 0.64 9.60 16.98
C ARG A 169 2.08 10.05 16.76
N ARG A 170 2.77 9.47 15.77
CA ARG A 170 4.14 9.90 15.41
C ARG A 170 4.19 11.38 15.05
N TYR A 171 3.35 11.81 14.10
CA TYR A 171 3.29 13.20 13.67
C TYR A 171 2.90 14.16 14.82
N ALA A 172 2.00 13.75 15.70
CA ALA A 172 1.65 14.54 16.87
C ALA A 172 2.84 14.75 17.83
N ARG A 173 3.64 13.71 18.06
CA ARG A 173 4.87 13.79 18.87
C ARG A 173 5.96 14.69 18.25
N LEU A 174 6.01 14.72 16.91
CA LEU A 174 6.90 15.61 16.16
C LEU A 174 6.38 17.05 16.04
N GLY A 175 5.23 17.38 16.66
CA GLY A 175 4.62 18.70 16.55
C GLY A 175 3.95 18.99 15.20
N GLN A 176 3.90 18.04 14.30
CA GLN A 176 3.34 18.15 12.94
C GLN A 176 1.81 17.98 12.95
N ARG A 177 1.11 18.96 13.53
CA ARG A 177 -0.34 18.90 13.81
C ARG A 177 -1.19 18.61 12.55
N ARG A 178 -0.85 19.21 11.40
CA ARG A 178 -1.60 19.02 10.14
C ARG A 178 -1.48 17.58 9.65
N ALA A 179 -0.29 17.00 9.62
CA ALA A 179 -0.06 15.61 9.23
C ALA A 179 -0.74 14.63 10.19
N ALA A 180 -0.69 14.93 11.51
CA ALA A 180 -1.37 14.13 12.52
C ALA A 180 -2.89 14.14 12.33
N MET A 181 -3.48 15.30 12.04
CA MET A 181 -4.92 15.45 11.81
C MET A 181 -5.33 14.78 10.50
N GLY A 182 -4.56 14.95 9.41
CA GLY A 182 -4.78 14.29 8.13
C GLY A 182 -4.78 12.77 8.26
N SER A 183 -3.81 12.20 9.01
CA SER A 183 -3.74 10.76 9.25
C SER A 183 -4.96 10.24 10.03
N ARG A 184 -5.42 10.98 11.06
CA ARG A 184 -6.65 10.61 11.81
C ARG A 184 -7.88 10.65 10.91
N LEU A 185 -8.00 11.69 10.09
CA LEU A 185 -9.14 11.87 9.18
C LEU A 185 -9.21 10.74 8.17
N VAL A 186 -8.09 10.42 7.51
CA VAL A 186 -8.04 9.31 6.54
C VAL A 186 -8.41 7.99 7.22
N GLY A 187 -7.84 7.69 8.39
CA GLY A 187 -8.17 6.47 9.13
C GLY A 187 -9.64 6.38 9.55
N ALA A 188 -10.23 7.50 10.03
CA ALA A 188 -11.63 7.55 10.44
C ALA A 188 -12.59 7.43 9.23
N VAL A 189 -12.34 8.17 8.15
CA VAL A 189 -13.14 8.09 6.91
C VAL A 189 -13.08 6.69 6.32
N PHE A 190 -11.89 6.09 6.29
CA PHE A 190 -11.74 4.71 5.80
C PHE A 190 -12.51 3.71 6.68
N ALA A 191 -12.42 3.82 8.01
CA ALA A 191 -13.14 2.96 8.93
C ALA A 191 -14.67 3.05 8.76
N ILE A 192 -15.20 4.27 8.63
CA ILE A 192 -16.64 4.49 8.41
C ILE A 192 -17.08 3.93 7.06
N SER A 193 -16.32 4.20 6.01
CA SER A 193 -16.65 3.72 4.65
C SER A 193 -16.58 2.19 4.57
N PHE A 194 -15.58 1.57 5.20
CA PHE A 194 -15.47 0.12 5.29
C PHE A 194 -16.62 -0.50 6.09
N ALA A 195 -16.99 0.10 7.22
CA ALA A 195 -18.16 -0.33 7.99
C ALA A 195 -19.44 -0.27 7.14
N GLY A 196 -19.60 0.77 6.31
CA GLY A 196 -20.73 0.89 5.37
C GLY A 196 -20.80 -0.30 4.41
N ILE A 197 -19.69 -0.65 3.75
CA ILE A 197 -19.62 -1.82 2.85
C ILE A 197 -19.88 -3.12 3.63
N ALA A 198 -19.33 -3.27 4.82
CA ALA A 198 -19.46 -4.46 5.65
C ALA A 198 -20.92 -4.75 6.10
N THR A 199 -21.81 -3.76 6.08
CA THR A 199 -23.25 -3.97 6.34
C THR A 199 -23.96 -4.71 5.21
N GLY A 200 -23.34 -4.85 4.03
CA GLY A 200 -23.98 -5.38 2.83
C GLY A 200 -25.00 -4.42 2.21
N ALA A 201 -25.11 -3.19 2.69
CA ALA A 201 -26.01 -2.20 2.13
C ALA A 201 -25.46 -1.70 0.79
N THR A 202 -26.25 -1.89 -0.26
CA THR A 202 -25.94 -1.43 -1.62
C THR A 202 -26.49 -0.02 -1.82
N SER A 203 -25.62 0.99 -1.82
CA SER A 203 -25.98 2.35 -2.22
C SER A 203 -24.85 3.02 -2.97
N VAL A 204 -25.20 3.89 -3.91
CA VAL A 204 -24.23 4.70 -4.67
C VAL A 204 -23.30 5.47 -3.73
N ALA A 205 -23.84 6.05 -2.65
CA ALA A 205 -23.07 6.83 -1.70
C ALA A 205 -22.05 5.98 -0.93
N ILE A 206 -22.41 4.75 -0.54
CA ILE A 206 -21.52 3.83 0.17
C ILE A 206 -20.38 3.40 -0.76
N ASN A 207 -20.68 2.97 -1.99
CA ASN A 207 -19.66 2.52 -2.93
C ASN A 207 -18.70 3.62 -3.36
N LEU A 208 -19.22 4.79 -3.73
CA LEU A 208 -18.37 5.94 -4.08
C LEU A 208 -17.58 6.45 -2.88
N GLY A 209 -18.19 6.47 -1.69
CA GLY A 209 -17.51 6.83 -0.45
C GLY A 209 -16.37 5.88 -0.11
N PHE A 210 -16.58 4.57 -0.26
CA PHE A 210 -15.54 3.57 -0.06
C PHE A 210 -14.42 3.69 -1.11
N THR A 211 -14.77 3.85 -2.39
CA THR A 211 -13.80 4.08 -3.47
C THR A 211 -12.95 5.32 -3.18
N ALA A 212 -13.57 6.44 -2.78
CA ALA A 212 -12.87 7.66 -2.43
C ALA A 212 -11.96 7.47 -1.20
N ALA A 213 -12.41 6.71 -0.19
CA ALA A 213 -11.61 6.38 0.99
C ALA A 213 -10.38 5.51 0.63
N VAL A 214 -10.53 4.55 -0.29
CA VAL A 214 -9.40 3.76 -0.82
C VAL A 214 -8.39 4.66 -1.51
N VAL A 215 -8.82 5.53 -2.42
CA VAL A 215 -7.93 6.47 -3.11
C VAL A 215 -7.22 7.40 -2.12
N ALA A 216 -7.96 7.96 -1.15
CA ALA A 216 -7.40 8.85 -0.13
C ALA A 216 -6.37 8.14 0.76
N SER A 217 -6.61 6.87 1.12
CA SER A 217 -5.68 6.09 1.94
C SER A 217 -4.38 5.78 1.21
N TYR A 218 -4.44 5.46 -0.09
CA TYR A 218 -3.25 5.27 -0.90
C TYR A 218 -2.48 6.57 -1.14
N ALA A 219 -3.17 7.70 -1.38
CA ALA A 219 -2.53 9.00 -1.48
C ALA A 219 -1.82 9.39 -0.16
N TRP A 220 -2.47 9.13 0.98
CA TRP A 220 -1.87 9.31 2.31
C TRP A 220 -0.64 8.40 2.50
N MET A 221 -0.72 7.13 2.14
CA MET A 221 0.40 6.19 2.26
C MET A 221 1.59 6.61 1.40
N THR A 222 1.33 7.09 0.18
CA THR A 222 2.34 7.69 -0.69
C THR A 222 2.99 8.92 -0.03
N ALA A 223 2.20 9.82 0.56
CA ALA A 223 2.73 10.99 1.25
C ALA A 223 3.64 10.61 2.43
N VAL A 224 3.22 9.64 3.25
CA VAL A 224 4.04 9.10 4.36
C VAL A 224 5.35 8.51 3.84
N ALA A 225 5.30 7.74 2.76
CA ALA A 225 6.50 7.12 2.18
C ALA A 225 7.47 8.18 1.64
N VAL A 226 6.96 9.23 1.00
CA VAL A 226 7.76 10.37 0.49
C VAL A 226 8.39 11.15 1.65
N ASP A 227 7.64 11.38 2.74
CA ASP A 227 8.18 12.04 3.94
C ASP A 227 9.37 11.28 4.49
N LEU A 228 9.23 9.97 4.73
CA LEU A 228 10.31 9.13 5.24
C LEU A 228 11.49 9.04 4.27
N TYR A 229 11.23 9.00 2.96
CA TYR A 229 12.26 9.03 1.93
C TYR A 229 13.09 10.31 2.01
N ARG A 230 12.44 11.47 2.23
CA ARG A 230 13.10 12.77 2.36
C ARG A 230 13.89 12.86 3.65
N GLU A 231 13.35 12.39 4.78
CA GLU A 231 14.05 12.33 6.07
C GLU A 231 15.37 11.54 5.91
N THR A 232 15.33 10.32 5.36
CA THR A 232 16.52 9.48 5.13
C THR A 232 17.57 10.17 4.25
N ARG A 233 17.16 11.01 3.30
CA ARG A 233 18.08 11.75 2.42
C ARG A 233 18.76 12.92 3.12
N LEU A 234 18.10 13.56 4.09
CA LEU A 234 18.66 14.66 4.85
C LEU A 234 19.70 14.17 5.86
N ASP A 235 19.42 13.07 6.55
CA ASP A 235 20.34 12.45 7.51
C ASP A 235 21.68 12.08 6.85
N GLU A 236 21.67 11.62 5.58
CA GLU A 236 22.90 11.34 4.83
C GLU A 236 23.74 12.61 4.54
N ARG A 237 23.07 13.74 4.26
CA ARG A 237 23.77 14.99 3.94
C ARG A 237 24.41 15.64 5.14
N GLU A 238 23.88 15.38 6.34
CA GLU A 238 24.45 15.86 7.60
C GLU A 238 25.63 15.01 8.08
N GLN A 239 25.74 13.76 7.58
CA GLN A 239 26.81 12.83 7.93
C GLN A 239 27.98 12.82 6.93
N ALA A 240 27.83 13.48 5.76
CA ALA A 240 28.83 13.57 4.70
C ALA A 240 29.62 14.88 4.76
#